data_deddcd082c6b570117f4faf1599b0433
#
_entry.id   deddcd082c6b570117f4faf1599b0433
#
_cell.length_a   1.000
_cell.length_b   1.000
_cell.length_c   1.000
_cell.angle_alpha   90.00
_cell.angle_beta   90.00
_cell.angle_gamma   90.00
#
_symmetry.space_group_name_H-M   'P 1'
#
loop_
_entity.id
_entity.type
_entity.pdbx_description
1 polymer ?
#
loop_
_entity_poly.entity_id
_entity_poly.type
_entity_poly.pdbx_seq_one_letter_code
_entity_poly.pdbx_strand_id
1 'polypeptide(L)'
;EETARADGDGALATSISGVSADFNGRFAQGLVKFEAVAAPTGVDARFSVLLRAGTSQSFKVSGFYVELYTEGGVQKSRMAVQADQFLVTSGNSRHYPLVFENGELKLAVANIGTVNAGLLQSLNGKMKIDLNNGTIEIFS
;
A
#
# COMPACT_ATOMS: atom_id res chain seq x y z
N GLU A 1 -9.41 -20.69 16.38
CA GLU A 1 -8.60 -19.65 17.03
C GLU A 1 -7.29 -20.25 17.53
N GLU A 2 -6.17 -19.68 17.08
CA GLU A 2 -4.85 -20.15 17.45
C GLU A 2 -4.26 -19.22 18.52
N THR A 3 -3.87 -19.78 19.65
CA THR A 3 -3.25 -19.03 20.74
C THR A 3 -1.87 -19.59 21.02
N ALA A 4 -0.85 -18.75 20.92
CA ALA A 4 0.51 -19.10 21.29
C ALA A 4 0.79 -18.80 22.76
N ARG A 5 1.60 -19.65 23.40
CA ARG A 5 2.06 -19.45 24.79
C ARG A 5 3.44 -18.82 24.81
N ALA A 6 3.63 -17.90 25.72
CA ALA A 6 4.94 -17.34 26.01
C ALA A 6 5.78 -18.34 26.83
N ASP A 7 7.06 -18.43 26.50
CA ASP A 7 8.05 -19.27 27.19
C ASP A 7 9.20 -18.48 27.83
N GLY A 8 9.03 -17.19 28.04
CA GLY A 8 10.04 -16.27 28.55
C GLY A 8 10.65 -15.35 27.52
N ASP A 9 10.74 -15.78 26.27
CA ASP A 9 11.25 -14.96 25.16
C ASP A 9 10.13 -14.25 24.39
N GLY A 10 8.91 -14.73 24.49
CA GLY A 10 7.74 -14.19 23.83
C GLY A 10 6.82 -15.27 23.25
N ALA A 11 5.78 -14.83 22.59
CA ALA A 11 4.81 -15.69 21.94
C ALA A 11 4.61 -15.27 20.50
N LEU A 12 4.54 -16.26 19.59
CA LEU A 12 4.25 -16.07 18.18
C LEU A 12 3.07 -16.94 17.79
N ALA A 13 2.04 -16.34 17.19
CA ALA A 13 0.95 -17.06 16.56
C ALA A 13 0.85 -16.66 15.09
N THR A 14 0.70 -17.65 14.22
CA THR A 14 0.59 -17.44 12.79
C THR A 14 -0.50 -18.33 12.23
N SER A 15 -1.40 -17.74 11.46
CA SER A 15 -2.41 -18.45 10.70
C SER A 15 -2.30 -18.10 9.22
N ILE A 16 -2.13 -19.11 8.37
CA ILE A 16 -1.98 -18.94 6.93
C ILE A 16 -3.05 -19.76 6.23
N SER A 17 -3.77 -19.12 5.32
CA SER A 17 -4.69 -19.79 4.40
C SER A 17 -4.36 -19.38 2.98
N GLY A 18 -4.38 -20.32 2.06
CA GLY A 18 -4.01 -19.99 0.69
C GLY A 18 -4.48 -21.00 -0.33
N VAL A 19 -4.43 -20.55 -1.57
CA VAL A 19 -4.67 -21.38 -2.75
C VAL A 19 -3.52 -21.21 -3.73
N SER A 20 -3.20 -22.28 -4.46
CA SER A 20 -2.22 -22.21 -5.53
C SER A 20 -2.63 -23.10 -6.70
N ALA A 21 -2.26 -22.68 -7.90
CA ALA A 21 -2.41 -23.43 -9.13
C ALA A 21 -1.10 -23.37 -9.92
N ASP A 22 -0.68 -24.52 -10.44
CA ASP A 22 0.54 -24.67 -11.23
C ASP A 22 0.23 -25.33 -12.56
N PHE A 23 0.82 -24.81 -13.63
CA PHE A 23 0.70 -25.40 -14.96
C PHE A 23 1.91 -25.04 -15.83
N ASN A 24 2.64 -26.04 -16.30
CA ASN A 24 3.78 -25.88 -17.22
C ASN A 24 4.80 -24.80 -16.78
N GLY A 25 5.21 -24.83 -15.50
CA GLY A 25 6.20 -23.90 -14.96
C GLY A 25 5.64 -22.51 -14.63
N ARG A 26 4.33 -22.32 -14.77
CA ARG A 26 3.62 -21.11 -14.34
C ARG A 26 2.83 -21.38 -13.08
N PHE A 27 2.71 -20.39 -12.24
CA PHE A 27 1.94 -20.49 -11.01
C PHE A 27 1.08 -19.26 -10.77
N ALA A 28 0.03 -19.44 -9.99
CA ALA A 28 -0.79 -18.40 -9.42
C ALA A 28 -1.11 -18.76 -7.96
N GLN A 29 -0.90 -17.84 -7.05
CA GLN A 29 -1.09 -18.05 -5.62
C GLN A 29 -1.84 -16.90 -4.98
N GLY A 30 -2.71 -17.23 -4.03
CA GLY A 30 -3.33 -16.28 -3.13
C GLY A 30 -3.11 -16.73 -1.69
N LEU A 31 -2.66 -15.83 -0.85
CA LEU A 31 -2.37 -16.07 0.57
C LEU A 31 -3.06 -15.04 1.43
N VAL A 32 -3.71 -15.51 2.49
CA VAL A 32 -4.19 -14.66 3.59
C VAL A 32 -3.44 -15.08 4.84
N LYS A 33 -2.82 -14.13 5.52
CA LYS A 33 -1.95 -14.41 6.66
C LYS A 33 -2.29 -13.50 7.84
N PHE A 34 -2.45 -14.10 9.03
CA PHE A 34 -2.49 -13.39 10.30
C PHE A 34 -1.25 -13.73 11.09
N GLU A 35 -0.63 -12.74 11.67
CA GLU A 35 0.52 -12.91 12.56
C GLU A 35 0.30 -12.11 13.85
N ALA A 36 0.69 -12.66 14.96
CA ALA A 36 0.71 -11.96 16.23
C ALA A 36 1.98 -12.33 17.00
N VAL A 37 2.67 -11.33 17.50
CA VAL A 37 3.89 -11.47 18.31
C VAL A 37 3.71 -10.69 19.60
N ALA A 38 4.00 -11.33 20.71
CA ALA A 38 4.09 -10.67 22.00
C ALA A 38 5.44 -11.00 22.63
N ALA A 39 6.24 -9.98 22.86
CA ALA A 39 7.60 -10.10 23.40
C ALA A 39 7.88 -8.99 24.42
N PRO A 40 8.93 -9.13 25.25
CA PRO A 40 9.31 -8.06 26.19
C PRO A 40 9.58 -6.71 25.52
N THR A 41 9.98 -6.71 24.22
CA THR A 41 10.26 -5.51 23.43
C THR A 41 9.03 -4.86 22.84
N GLY A 42 7.88 -5.53 22.86
CA GLY A 42 6.63 -4.99 22.33
C GLY A 42 5.70 -6.05 21.77
N VAL A 43 4.61 -5.58 21.20
CA VAL A 43 3.57 -6.42 20.57
C VAL A 43 3.36 -5.97 19.14
N ASP A 44 3.23 -6.93 18.24
CA ASP A 44 2.97 -6.70 16.82
C ASP A 44 1.83 -7.61 16.35
N ALA A 45 1.00 -7.10 15.49
CA ALA A 45 -0.05 -7.88 14.83
C ALA A 45 -0.17 -7.44 13.38
N ARG A 46 -0.28 -8.40 12.47
CA ARG A 46 -0.39 -8.12 11.03
C ARG A 46 -1.43 -9.01 10.38
N PHE A 47 -2.26 -8.41 9.57
CA PHE A 47 -3.09 -9.09 8.59
C PHE A 47 -2.61 -8.73 7.18
N SER A 48 -2.38 -9.72 6.34
CA SER A 48 -1.93 -9.50 4.97
C SER A 48 -2.67 -10.37 3.97
N VAL A 49 -2.87 -9.80 2.79
CA VAL A 49 -3.34 -10.52 1.60
C VAL A 49 -2.26 -10.37 0.53
N LEU A 50 -1.83 -11.48 -0.05
CA LEU A 50 -0.78 -11.50 -1.05
C LEU A 50 -1.21 -12.34 -2.24
N LEU A 51 -1.08 -11.80 -3.43
CA LEU A 51 -1.27 -12.50 -4.70
C LEU A 51 0.06 -12.55 -5.44
N ARG A 52 0.41 -13.71 -5.99
CA ARG A 52 1.60 -13.89 -6.81
C ARG A 52 1.25 -14.70 -8.05
N ALA A 53 1.77 -14.32 -9.18
CA ALA A 53 1.58 -15.08 -10.42
C ALA A 53 2.75 -14.87 -11.38
N GLY A 54 3.11 -15.91 -12.10
CA GLY A 54 4.18 -15.89 -13.07
C GLY A 54 4.94 -17.21 -13.16
N THR A 55 6.25 -17.11 -13.31
CA THR A 55 7.17 -18.25 -13.30
C THR A 55 8.11 -18.15 -12.11
N SER A 56 8.85 -19.22 -11.79
CA SER A 56 9.83 -19.19 -10.68
C SER A 56 10.92 -18.14 -10.85
N GLN A 57 11.20 -17.70 -12.08
CA GLN A 57 12.24 -16.72 -12.40
C GLN A 57 11.69 -15.31 -12.56
N SER A 58 10.42 -15.17 -12.90
CA SER A 58 9.77 -13.87 -13.11
C SER A 58 8.31 -13.93 -12.70
N PHE A 59 7.96 -13.20 -11.65
CA PHE A 59 6.58 -13.15 -11.15
C PHE A 59 6.21 -11.76 -10.64
N LYS A 60 4.94 -11.47 -10.68
CA LYS A 60 4.36 -10.27 -10.11
C LYS A 60 3.76 -10.56 -8.74
N VAL A 61 3.81 -9.55 -7.89
CA VAL A 61 3.24 -9.57 -6.54
C VAL A 61 2.27 -8.41 -6.42
N SER A 62 1.12 -8.66 -5.85
CA SER A 62 0.16 -7.64 -5.48
C SER A 62 -0.46 -7.99 -4.13
N GLY A 63 -0.75 -6.99 -3.32
CA GLY A 63 -1.35 -7.25 -2.02
C GLY A 63 -1.46 -6.03 -1.15
N PHE A 64 -1.91 -6.25 0.06
CA PHE A 64 -1.95 -5.21 1.08
C PHE A 64 -1.76 -5.83 2.46
N TYR A 65 -1.37 -5.01 3.41
CA TYR A 65 -1.35 -5.40 4.81
C TYR A 65 -1.81 -4.25 5.71
N VAL A 66 -2.36 -4.65 6.83
CA VAL A 66 -2.69 -3.78 7.96
C VAL A 66 -1.91 -4.29 9.15
N GLU A 67 -1.20 -3.43 9.84
CA GLU A 67 -0.40 -3.88 10.99
C GLU A 67 -0.36 -2.89 12.14
N LEU A 68 -0.21 -3.46 13.33
CA LEU A 68 0.25 -2.79 14.53
C LEU A 68 1.70 -3.25 14.78
N TYR A 69 2.59 -2.33 15.07
CA TYR A 69 4.00 -2.63 15.32
C TYR A 69 4.55 -1.72 16.42
N THR A 70 5.65 -2.13 17.00
CA THR A 70 6.32 -1.36 18.04
C THR A 70 7.65 -0.84 17.50
N GLU A 71 7.88 0.46 17.61
CA GLU A 71 9.12 1.10 17.21
C GLU A 71 9.56 2.09 18.28
N GLY A 72 10.76 1.89 18.82
CA GLY A 72 11.28 2.72 19.91
C GLY A 72 10.42 2.72 21.18
N GLY A 73 9.77 1.60 21.50
CA GLY A 73 8.88 1.47 22.65
C GLY A 73 7.48 2.07 22.43
N VAL A 74 7.19 2.61 21.27
CA VAL A 74 5.89 3.20 20.93
C VAL A 74 5.14 2.29 19.95
N GLN A 75 3.89 1.99 20.28
CA GLN A 75 3.02 1.23 19.39
C GLN A 75 2.48 2.12 18.29
N LYS A 76 2.57 1.66 17.06
CA LYS A 76 2.16 2.36 15.84
C LYS A 76 1.30 1.47 14.96
N SER A 77 0.59 2.07 14.04
CA SER A 77 -0.21 1.35 13.06
C SER A 77 0.10 1.85 11.65
N ARG A 78 -0.05 0.96 10.67
CA ARG A 78 0.03 1.34 9.25
C ARG A 78 -0.77 0.40 8.37
N MET A 79 -1.10 0.89 7.19
CA MET A 79 -1.66 0.14 6.10
C MET A 79 -0.81 0.38 4.85
N ALA A 80 -0.46 -0.68 4.14
CA ALA A 80 0.33 -0.58 2.93
C ALA A 80 -0.30 -1.39 1.80
N VAL A 81 -0.22 -0.87 0.59
CA VAL A 81 -0.70 -1.51 -0.63
C VAL A 81 0.47 -1.64 -1.60
N GLN A 82 0.66 -2.84 -2.15
CA GLN A 82 1.62 -3.11 -3.21
C GLN A 82 0.86 -3.48 -4.48
N ALA A 83 0.90 -2.60 -5.47
CA ALA A 83 0.24 -2.78 -6.75
C ALA A 83 0.89 -1.86 -7.79
N ASP A 84 0.86 -2.25 -9.06
CA ASP A 84 1.26 -1.35 -10.15
C ASP A 84 0.27 -0.19 -10.29
N GLN A 85 -0.99 -0.43 -9.95
CA GLN A 85 -2.06 0.56 -10.05
C GLN A 85 -2.98 0.43 -8.84
N PHE A 86 -3.37 1.55 -8.24
CA PHE A 86 -4.35 1.62 -7.18
C PHE A 86 -5.52 2.49 -7.62
N LEU A 87 -6.73 1.94 -7.62
CA LEU A 87 -7.93 2.60 -8.12
C LEU A 87 -9.00 2.66 -7.04
N VAL A 88 -9.64 3.80 -6.91
CA VAL A 88 -10.90 3.94 -6.19
C VAL A 88 -11.99 4.16 -7.23
N THR A 89 -12.97 3.28 -7.29
CA THR A 89 -14.02 3.30 -8.30
C THR A 89 -15.39 3.51 -7.67
N SER A 90 -16.30 4.08 -8.42
CA SER A 90 -17.70 4.22 -8.02
C SER A 90 -18.62 3.43 -8.95
N GLY A 91 -19.09 2.25 -8.47
CA GLY A 91 -20.01 1.42 -9.23
C GLY A 91 -19.47 0.93 -10.57
N ASN A 92 -20.32 0.88 -11.58
CA ASN A 92 -19.98 0.44 -12.94
C ASN A 92 -19.40 1.56 -13.83
N SER A 93 -19.07 2.69 -13.25
CA SER A 93 -18.54 3.83 -13.97
C SER A 93 -17.09 3.59 -14.42
N ARG A 94 -16.74 4.04 -15.61
CA ARG A 94 -15.35 4.10 -16.07
C ARG A 94 -14.60 5.30 -15.47
N HIS A 95 -15.22 6.02 -14.55
CA HIS A 95 -14.56 7.11 -13.84
C HIS A 95 -13.79 6.59 -12.64
N TYR A 96 -12.53 6.93 -12.60
CA TYR A 96 -11.65 6.64 -11.48
C TYR A 96 -11.32 7.96 -10.78
N PRO A 97 -12.04 8.30 -9.70
CA PRO A 97 -11.81 9.58 -9.01
C PRO A 97 -10.44 9.71 -8.40
N LEU A 98 -9.78 8.59 -8.10
CA LEU A 98 -8.42 8.55 -7.60
C LEU A 98 -7.69 7.37 -8.24
N VAL A 99 -6.52 7.66 -8.83
CA VAL A 99 -5.65 6.66 -9.48
C VAL A 99 -4.22 6.91 -9.04
N PHE A 100 -3.53 5.86 -8.59
CA PHE A 100 -2.07 5.84 -8.47
C PHE A 100 -1.52 4.89 -9.52
N GLU A 101 -0.74 5.41 -10.44
CA GLU A 101 -0.05 4.61 -11.46
C GLU A 101 1.21 5.32 -11.98
N ASN A 102 2.18 4.55 -12.41
CA ASN A 102 3.46 5.06 -12.95
C ASN A 102 4.15 6.08 -12.02
N GLY A 103 4.04 5.90 -10.71
CA GLY A 103 4.63 6.80 -9.71
C GLY A 103 3.88 8.11 -9.48
N GLU A 104 2.70 8.27 -10.06
CA GLU A 104 1.88 9.48 -9.93
C GLU A 104 0.54 9.22 -9.27
N LEU A 105 0.09 10.14 -8.42
CA LEU A 105 -1.27 10.19 -7.90
C LEU A 105 -2.09 11.15 -8.75
N LYS A 106 -3.18 10.67 -9.34
CA LYS A 106 -4.08 11.44 -10.19
C LYS A 106 -5.46 11.55 -9.55
N LEU A 107 -6.00 12.75 -9.50
CA LEU A 107 -7.34 13.04 -9.01
C LEU A 107 -8.12 13.73 -10.13
N ALA A 108 -9.33 13.26 -10.39
CA ALA A 108 -10.20 13.90 -11.38
C ALA A 108 -10.65 15.28 -10.90
N VAL A 109 -11.07 15.37 -9.62
CA VAL A 109 -11.45 16.60 -8.95
C VAL A 109 -11.01 16.50 -7.50
N ALA A 110 -10.44 17.57 -6.96
CA ALA A 110 -10.08 17.66 -5.56
C ALA A 110 -10.65 18.93 -4.93
N ASN A 111 -11.28 18.80 -3.77
CA ASN A 111 -11.65 19.92 -2.93
C ASN A 111 -10.61 20.00 -1.81
N ILE A 112 -9.76 21.01 -1.88
CA ILE A 112 -8.60 21.15 -0.99
C ILE A 112 -8.70 22.50 -0.26
N GLY A 113 -8.67 22.47 1.07
CA GLY A 113 -8.70 23.69 1.86
C GLY A 113 -7.39 24.48 1.79
N THR A 114 -6.26 23.77 1.92
CA THR A 114 -4.92 24.39 1.86
C THR A 114 -3.99 23.46 1.08
N VAL A 115 -3.21 24.04 0.16
CA VAL A 115 -2.18 23.32 -0.60
C VAL A 115 -0.81 23.80 -0.16
N ASN A 116 0.03 22.87 0.32
CA ASN A 116 1.44 23.09 0.55
C ASN A 116 2.22 22.38 -0.57
N ALA A 117 2.80 23.13 -1.47
CA ALA A 117 3.52 22.63 -2.61
C ALA A 117 4.72 23.53 -2.94
N GLY A 118 5.75 22.99 -3.56
CA GLY A 118 6.84 23.80 -4.10
C GLY A 118 6.46 24.45 -5.43
N LEU A 119 5.81 23.68 -6.31
CA LEU A 119 5.42 24.12 -7.64
C LEU A 119 4.05 23.57 -8.00
N LEU A 120 3.18 24.43 -8.49
CA LEU A 120 1.93 24.07 -9.18
C LEU A 120 2.09 24.39 -10.66
N GLN A 121 1.72 23.47 -11.54
CA GLN A 121 1.96 23.61 -12.95
C GLN A 121 0.79 23.07 -13.76
N SER A 122 0.41 23.76 -14.84
CA SER A 122 -0.54 23.23 -15.81
C SER A 122 0.08 22.06 -16.60
N LEU A 123 -0.75 21.11 -17.06
CA LEU A 123 -0.28 19.93 -17.81
C LEU A 123 0.53 20.28 -19.07
N ASN A 124 0.21 21.40 -19.71
CA ASN A 124 0.92 21.89 -20.88
C ASN A 124 2.12 22.79 -20.55
N GLY A 125 2.43 22.99 -19.27
CA GLY A 125 3.55 23.80 -18.83
C GLY A 125 3.40 25.32 -19.04
N LYS A 126 2.24 25.80 -19.53
CA LYS A 126 2.06 27.22 -19.84
C LYS A 126 1.81 28.09 -18.62
N MET A 127 1.46 27.53 -17.50
CA MET A 127 1.28 28.25 -16.25
C MET A 127 2.00 27.54 -15.12
N LYS A 128 2.76 28.28 -14.35
CA LYS A 128 3.50 27.81 -13.16
C LYS A 128 3.30 28.76 -12.00
N ILE A 129 3.09 28.20 -10.83
CA ILE A 129 3.06 28.94 -9.57
C ILE A 129 4.13 28.33 -8.68
N ASP A 130 5.23 29.04 -8.48
CA ASP A 130 6.32 28.63 -7.60
C ASP A 130 6.10 29.21 -6.21
N LEU A 131 5.65 28.35 -5.30
CA LEU A 131 5.32 28.77 -3.94
C LEU A 131 6.58 29.01 -3.08
N ASN A 132 7.72 28.39 -3.43
CA ASN A 132 8.97 28.59 -2.72
C ASN A 132 9.56 29.98 -3.03
N ASN A 133 9.47 30.43 -4.26
CA ASN A 133 10.02 31.71 -4.70
C ASN A 133 8.94 32.83 -4.81
N GLY A 134 7.68 32.49 -4.63
CA GLY A 134 6.57 33.45 -4.69
C GLY A 134 6.35 34.03 -6.09
N THR A 135 6.56 33.24 -7.14
CA THR A 135 6.39 33.69 -8.53
C THR A 135 5.23 33.01 -9.23
N ILE A 136 4.61 33.74 -10.14
CA ILE A 136 3.59 33.22 -11.08
C ILE A 136 4.10 33.50 -12.49
N GLU A 137 4.21 32.48 -13.31
CA GLU A 137 4.70 32.57 -14.68
C GLU A 137 3.63 32.07 -15.65
N ILE A 138 3.40 32.82 -16.69
CA ILE A 138 2.46 32.48 -17.77
C ILE A 138 3.23 32.58 -19.07
N PHE A 139 3.21 31.51 -19.86
CA PHE A 139 3.92 31.41 -21.13
C PHE A 139 2.94 31.38 -22.31
N SER A 140 3.26 32.04 -23.35
CA SER A 140 2.46 32.08 -24.59
C SER A 140 2.64 30.81 -25.44
#